data_c53c8fedf9d251dd645854782e09b157
#
_entry.id   c53c8fedf9d251dd645854782e09b157
#
_cell.length_a   1.000
_cell.length_b   1.000
_cell.length_c   1.000
_cell.angle_alpha   90.00
_cell.angle_beta   90.00
_cell.angle_gamma   90.00
#
_symmetry.space_group_name_H-M   'P 1'
#
loop_
_entity.id
_entity.type
_entity.pdbx_description
1 polymer ?
#
loop_
_entity_poly.entity_id
_entity_poly.type
_entity_poly.pdbx_seq_one_letter_code
_entity_poly.pdbx_strand_id
1 'polypeptide(L)'
;MSAHLAPPCLPLSAPAPAGLVCSSHFQPIYSLAHRRLIGVEGLLRAQDIQGRPVPPLELFSPHVPLGQRAALDRHARALHVAHYARLGLANSWLFLNADAEGFLLDGEAVENFPNWLAAHGLRPDQVVLEVLEHRIDDLDALVAALRQLKRQGCVIAVDDFGAGHANIDRLWRLEPDIVKLDRSLLRDASQTRQARALYPRLVAMLQEIGALVVAEGVENEREGVIALESQADFVQGYYFAHPAAQLPDSQLVLPVLDTLWHDYEVREHARRQGAAAVYRSVHAAFRQCANALT
;
A
#
# COMPACT_ATOMS: atom_id res chain seq x y z
N MET A 1 -32.22 1.02 26.91
CA MET A 1 -30.76 1.20 27.09
C MET A 1 -30.13 -0.16 26.86
N SER A 2 -29.79 -0.46 25.59
CA SER A 2 -29.08 -1.71 25.23
C SER A 2 -27.61 -1.50 25.51
N ALA A 3 -27.07 -2.25 26.44
CA ALA A 3 -25.65 -2.33 26.70
C ALA A 3 -24.99 -2.92 25.44
N HIS A 4 -24.27 -2.10 24.68
CA HIS A 4 -23.32 -2.59 23.68
C HIS A 4 -22.23 -3.34 24.46
N LEU A 5 -22.36 -4.66 24.49
CA LEU A 5 -21.26 -5.53 24.86
C LEU A 5 -20.10 -5.26 23.90
N ALA A 6 -19.00 -4.74 24.41
CA ALA A 6 -17.77 -4.64 23.63
C ALA A 6 -17.43 -6.03 23.05
N PRO A 7 -17.02 -6.14 21.78
CA PRO A 7 -16.66 -7.42 21.19
C PRO A 7 -15.58 -8.09 22.03
N PRO A 8 -15.58 -9.44 22.13
CA PRO A 8 -14.61 -10.17 22.92
C PRO A 8 -13.21 -9.79 22.46
N CYS A 9 -12.39 -9.37 23.42
CA CYS A 9 -11.01 -8.96 23.20
C CYS A 9 -10.20 -10.17 22.75
N LEU A 10 -9.99 -10.34 21.42
CA LEU A 10 -9.05 -11.34 20.94
C LEU A 10 -7.66 -11.08 21.54
N PRO A 11 -6.94 -12.10 21.99
CA PRO A 11 -5.57 -11.93 22.47
C PRO A 11 -4.66 -11.41 21.33
N LEU A 12 -3.54 -10.77 21.66
CA LEU A 12 -2.56 -10.29 20.66
C LEU A 12 -1.96 -11.42 19.81
N SER A 13 -2.05 -12.66 20.29
CA SER A 13 -1.81 -13.88 19.51
C SER A 13 -2.94 -14.88 19.79
N ALA A 14 -3.42 -15.54 18.77
CA ALA A 14 -4.51 -16.51 18.89
C ALA A 14 -4.17 -17.80 18.14
N PRO A 15 -4.66 -18.97 18.61
CA PRO A 15 -4.60 -20.20 17.85
C PRO A 15 -5.32 -20.03 16.51
N ALA A 16 -4.66 -20.45 15.43
CA ALA A 16 -5.18 -20.40 14.08
C ALA A 16 -5.45 -21.81 13.54
N PRO A 17 -6.12 -21.96 12.38
CA PRO A 17 -6.19 -23.21 11.67
C PRO A 17 -4.81 -23.85 11.49
N ALA A 18 -4.76 -25.19 11.40
CA ALA A 18 -3.55 -25.98 11.22
C ALA A 18 -2.51 -25.91 12.36
N GLY A 19 -2.95 -25.58 13.61
CA GLY A 19 -2.06 -25.58 14.77
C GLY A 19 -1.05 -24.45 14.81
N LEU A 20 -1.30 -23.38 14.06
CA LEU A 20 -0.47 -22.18 14.06
C LEU A 20 -0.81 -21.26 15.23
N VAL A 21 0.16 -20.46 15.65
CA VAL A 21 -0.03 -19.29 16.52
C VAL A 21 0.18 -18.06 15.68
N CYS A 22 -0.88 -17.26 15.50
CA CYS A 22 -0.87 -16.08 14.65
C CYS A 22 -0.87 -14.79 15.47
N SER A 23 -0.16 -13.78 14.98
CA SER A 23 -0.17 -12.41 15.52
C SER A 23 -0.23 -11.40 14.39
N SER A 24 -0.71 -10.19 14.72
CA SER A 24 -0.82 -9.08 13.79
C SER A 24 0.34 -8.11 14.00
N HIS A 25 1.07 -7.80 12.95
CA HIS A 25 1.99 -6.66 12.89
C HIS A 25 1.40 -5.61 11.96
N PHE A 26 1.76 -4.36 12.19
CA PHE A 26 1.30 -3.26 11.37
C PHE A 26 2.48 -2.51 10.79
N GLN A 27 2.43 -2.23 9.50
CA GLN A 27 3.39 -1.37 8.83
C GLN A 27 2.72 -0.05 8.44
N PRO A 28 3.26 1.09 8.90
CA PRO A 28 2.68 2.40 8.60
C PRO A 28 2.82 2.79 7.13
N ILE A 29 1.79 3.48 6.64
CA ILE A 29 1.75 4.12 5.32
C ILE A 29 1.58 5.63 5.54
N TYR A 30 2.41 6.43 4.87
CA TYR A 30 2.47 7.88 5.08
C TYR A 30 2.09 8.64 3.82
N SER A 31 1.38 9.76 3.99
CA SER A 31 1.20 10.73 2.92
C SER A 31 2.44 11.62 2.80
N LEU A 32 3.01 11.66 1.60
CA LEU A 32 4.11 12.55 1.29
C LEU A 32 3.65 14.02 1.33
N ALA A 33 2.51 14.33 0.70
CA ALA A 33 2.01 15.71 0.63
C ALA A 33 1.64 16.29 2.00
N HIS A 34 1.04 15.47 2.88
CA HIS A 34 0.56 15.92 4.20
C HIS A 34 1.52 15.58 5.34
N ARG A 35 2.61 14.85 5.09
CA ARG A 35 3.62 14.44 6.07
C ARG A 35 3.00 13.80 7.32
N ARG A 36 2.04 12.89 7.12
CA ARG A 36 1.32 12.23 8.22
C ARG A 36 1.01 10.78 7.90
N LEU A 37 0.77 10.00 8.94
CA LEU A 37 0.21 8.67 8.84
C LEU A 37 -1.18 8.75 8.19
N ILE A 38 -1.41 7.91 7.16
CA ILE A 38 -2.73 7.77 6.52
C ILE A 38 -3.36 6.41 6.79
N GLY A 39 -2.57 5.42 7.13
CA GLY A 39 -3.04 4.07 7.38
C GLY A 39 -1.94 3.14 7.83
N VAL A 40 -2.33 1.91 8.08
CA VAL A 40 -1.43 0.82 8.42
C VAL A 40 -1.81 -0.43 7.66
N GLU A 41 -0.84 -1.17 7.17
CA GLU A 41 -1.06 -2.49 6.59
C GLU A 41 -0.97 -3.57 7.67
N GLY A 42 -2.00 -4.44 7.73
CA GLY A 42 -2.05 -5.60 8.61
C GLY A 42 -1.27 -6.77 8.01
N LEU A 43 -0.17 -7.13 8.65
CA LEU A 43 0.74 -8.17 8.21
C LEU A 43 0.73 -9.35 9.18
N LEU A 44 0.34 -10.54 8.67
CA LEU A 44 0.32 -11.76 9.44
C LEU A 44 1.73 -12.18 9.86
N ARG A 45 1.86 -12.57 11.13
CA ARG A 45 3.01 -13.31 11.63
C ARG A 45 2.51 -14.62 12.19
N ALA A 46 3.11 -15.71 11.76
CA ALA A 46 2.71 -17.05 12.20
C ALA A 46 3.91 -17.83 12.73
N GLN A 47 3.64 -18.68 13.70
CA GLN A 47 4.58 -19.63 14.26
C GLN A 47 3.92 -21.01 14.35
N ASP A 48 4.70 -22.05 14.18
CA ASP A 48 4.25 -23.42 14.45
C ASP A 48 4.16 -23.70 15.95
N ILE A 49 3.72 -24.91 16.29
CA ILE A 49 3.59 -25.34 17.69
C ILE A 49 4.93 -25.42 18.45
N GLN A 50 6.06 -25.39 17.74
CA GLN A 50 7.40 -25.32 18.32
C GLN A 50 7.90 -23.87 18.44
N GLY A 51 7.10 -22.87 18.05
CA GLY A 51 7.48 -21.45 18.07
C GLY A 51 8.38 -21.04 16.91
N ARG A 52 8.54 -21.87 15.88
CA ARG A 52 9.34 -21.53 14.70
C ARG A 52 8.51 -20.63 13.77
N PRO A 53 9.10 -19.54 13.26
CA PRO A 53 8.41 -18.67 12.31
C PRO A 53 8.01 -19.42 11.03
N VAL A 54 6.78 -19.22 10.57
CA VAL A 54 6.28 -19.72 9.29
C VAL A 54 5.98 -18.52 8.41
N PRO A 55 6.71 -18.34 7.28
CA PRO A 55 6.49 -17.21 6.38
C PRO A 55 5.08 -17.20 5.76
N PRO A 56 4.41 -16.04 5.63
CA PRO A 56 3.11 -15.96 4.95
C PRO A 56 3.13 -16.54 3.54
N LEU A 57 4.24 -16.39 2.81
CA LEU A 57 4.40 -16.94 1.46
C LEU A 57 4.23 -18.47 1.42
N GLU A 58 4.63 -19.19 2.45
CA GLU A 58 4.42 -20.65 2.57
C GLU A 58 2.95 -20.95 2.87
N LEU A 59 2.33 -20.16 3.74
CA LEU A 59 0.95 -20.35 4.21
C LEU A 59 -0.09 -20.09 3.10
N PHE A 60 0.18 -19.14 2.23
CA PHE A 60 -0.67 -18.77 1.10
C PHE A 60 -0.14 -19.29 -0.25
N SER A 61 0.75 -20.29 -0.20
CA SER A 61 1.25 -20.95 -1.40
C SER A 61 0.11 -21.68 -2.16
N PRO A 62 0.15 -21.74 -3.51
CA PRO A 62 -0.79 -22.52 -4.30
C PRO A 62 -0.84 -24.01 -3.95
N HIS A 63 0.20 -24.54 -3.28
CA HIS A 63 0.23 -25.93 -2.82
C HIS A 63 -0.63 -26.18 -1.56
N VAL A 64 -1.00 -25.12 -0.83
CA VAL A 64 -1.91 -25.22 0.31
C VAL A 64 -3.34 -25.31 -0.21
N PRO A 65 -4.16 -26.28 0.27
CA PRO A 65 -5.55 -26.43 -0.16
C PRO A 65 -6.32 -25.10 0.02
N LEU A 66 -7.11 -24.73 -0.98
CA LEU A 66 -7.83 -23.45 -1.03
C LEU A 66 -8.70 -23.21 0.22
N GLY A 67 -9.40 -24.25 0.71
CA GLY A 67 -10.21 -24.13 1.93
C GLY A 67 -9.38 -23.80 3.19
N GLN A 68 -8.12 -24.26 3.27
CA GLN A 68 -7.22 -23.92 4.36
C GLN A 68 -6.71 -22.49 4.23
N ARG A 69 -6.34 -22.06 3.01
CA ARG A 69 -5.94 -20.67 2.73
C ARG A 69 -7.07 -19.70 3.08
N ALA A 70 -8.29 -19.98 2.63
CA ALA A 70 -9.47 -19.18 2.92
C ALA A 70 -9.77 -19.08 4.42
N ALA A 71 -9.64 -20.20 5.18
CA ALA A 71 -9.83 -20.19 6.62
C ALA A 71 -8.75 -19.34 7.34
N LEU A 72 -7.49 -19.46 6.90
CA LEU A 72 -6.39 -18.67 7.45
C LEU A 72 -6.53 -17.19 7.12
N ASP A 73 -6.92 -16.85 5.89
CA ASP A 73 -7.16 -15.50 5.44
C ASP A 73 -8.27 -14.80 6.25
N ARG A 74 -9.40 -15.49 6.48
CA ARG A 74 -10.45 -14.99 7.38
C ARG A 74 -9.92 -14.77 8.80
N HIS A 75 -9.13 -15.70 9.31
CA HIS A 75 -8.54 -15.59 10.65
C HIS A 75 -7.58 -14.39 10.73
N ALA A 76 -6.72 -14.23 9.73
CA ALA A 76 -5.78 -13.10 9.65
C ALA A 76 -6.51 -11.75 9.63
N ARG A 77 -7.53 -11.60 8.77
CA ARG A 77 -8.34 -10.38 8.72
C ARG A 77 -9.02 -10.08 10.06
N ALA A 78 -9.64 -11.09 10.70
CA ALA A 78 -10.27 -10.92 11.99
C ALA A 78 -9.28 -10.46 13.07
N LEU A 79 -8.07 -11.03 13.04
CA LEU A 79 -7.00 -10.68 13.96
C LEU A 79 -6.52 -9.24 13.72
N HIS A 80 -6.31 -8.85 12.46
CA HIS A 80 -5.89 -7.48 12.10
C HIS A 80 -6.93 -6.45 12.51
N VAL A 81 -8.20 -6.68 12.20
CA VAL A 81 -9.30 -5.78 12.56
C VAL A 81 -9.41 -5.61 14.08
N ALA A 82 -9.39 -6.72 14.85
CA ALA A 82 -9.46 -6.67 16.30
C ALA A 82 -8.29 -5.93 16.94
N HIS A 83 -7.09 -6.05 16.38
CA HIS A 83 -5.92 -5.34 16.88
C HIS A 83 -5.90 -3.87 16.46
N TYR A 84 -6.27 -3.57 15.21
CA TYR A 84 -6.38 -2.20 14.71
C TYR A 84 -7.35 -1.36 15.55
N ALA A 85 -8.50 -1.91 15.92
CA ALA A 85 -9.47 -1.23 16.78
C ALA A 85 -8.88 -0.76 18.12
N ARG A 86 -7.83 -1.43 18.62
CA ARG A 86 -7.13 -1.06 19.86
C ARG A 86 -6.08 0.03 19.69
N LEU A 87 -5.64 0.28 18.43
CA LEU A 87 -4.64 1.31 18.15
C LEU A 87 -5.20 2.74 18.28
N GLY A 88 -6.53 2.89 18.30
CA GLY A 88 -7.18 4.20 18.44
C GLY A 88 -6.98 5.14 17.26
N LEU A 89 -6.70 4.62 16.08
CA LEU A 89 -6.43 5.37 14.85
C LEU A 89 -7.75 5.81 14.18
N ALA A 90 -8.40 6.83 14.71
CA ALA A 90 -9.77 7.22 14.33
C ALA A 90 -9.92 7.67 12.86
N ASN A 91 -8.87 8.22 12.24
CA ASN A 91 -8.91 8.82 10.89
C ASN A 91 -7.80 8.25 10.00
N SER A 92 -7.58 6.96 10.08
CA SER A 92 -6.61 6.26 9.24
C SER A 92 -7.25 5.04 8.60
N TRP A 93 -6.62 4.51 7.56
CA TRP A 93 -7.02 3.29 6.90
C TRP A 93 -6.35 2.06 7.52
N LEU A 94 -7.09 0.97 7.54
CA LEU A 94 -6.56 -0.38 7.74
C LEU A 94 -6.49 -1.07 6.38
N PHE A 95 -5.30 -1.36 5.91
CA PHE A 95 -5.06 -2.15 4.71
C PHE A 95 -5.05 -3.63 5.08
N LEU A 96 -5.83 -4.42 4.37
CA LEU A 96 -6.04 -5.84 4.61
C LEU A 96 -5.80 -6.63 3.33
N ASN A 97 -4.80 -7.48 3.34
CA ASN A 97 -4.58 -8.47 2.30
C ASN A 97 -5.79 -9.42 2.20
N ALA A 98 -6.22 -9.71 0.99
CA ALA A 98 -7.28 -10.66 0.69
C ALA A 98 -6.77 -11.69 -0.32
N ASP A 99 -6.80 -12.98 0.06
CA ASP A 99 -6.66 -14.07 -0.90
C ASP A 99 -7.91 -14.09 -1.78
N ALA A 100 -7.80 -13.56 -3.00
CA ALA A 100 -8.94 -13.36 -3.88
C ALA A 100 -9.76 -14.64 -4.12
N GLU A 101 -9.10 -15.78 -4.33
CA GLU A 101 -9.78 -17.07 -4.48
C GLU A 101 -10.51 -17.49 -3.21
N GLY A 102 -9.85 -17.35 -2.06
CA GLY A 102 -10.42 -17.68 -0.75
C GLY A 102 -11.57 -16.73 -0.39
N PHE A 103 -11.47 -15.47 -0.79
CA PHE A 103 -12.51 -14.45 -0.56
C PHE A 103 -13.76 -14.71 -1.42
N LEU A 104 -13.58 -15.13 -2.67
CA LEU A 104 -14.67 -15.47 -3.59
C LEU A 104 -15.43 -16.75 -3.18
N LEU A 105 -14.77 -17.70 -2.52
CA LEU A 105 -15.44 -18.91 -2.01
C LEU A 105 -16.49 -18.61 -0.94
N ASP A 106 -16.39 -17.47 -0.27
CA ASP A 106 -17.25 -17.07 0.83
C ASP A 106 -18.12 -15.88 0.41
N GLY A 107 -19.06 -16.15 -0.51
CA GLY A 107 -19.98 -15.11 -1.01
C GLY A 107 -20.79 -14.42 0.10
N GLU A 108 -21.15 -15.15 1.18
CA GLU A 108 -21.80 -14.55 2.36
C GLU A 108 -20.86 -13.57 3.08
N ALA A 109 -19.55 -13.83 3.09
CA ALA A 109 -18.58 -12.91 3.68
C ALA A 109 -18.53 -11.58 2.93
N VAL A 110 -18.62 -11.60 1.60
CA VAL A 110 -18.68 -10.36 0.77
C VAL A 110 -19.93 -9.55 1.09
N GLU A 111 -21.09 -10.23 1.17
CA GLU A 111 -22.36 -9.57 1.45
C GLU A 111 -22.44 -8.97 2.87
N ASN A 112 -21.92 -9.69 3.84
CA ASN A 112 -21.97 -9.32 5.25
C ASN A 112 -20.75 -8.54 5.74
N PHE A 113 -19.78 -8.24 4.87
CA PHE A 113 -18.53 -7.59 5.26
C PHE A 113 -18.71 -6.26 6.02
N PRO A 114 -19.61 -5.34 5.62
CA PRO A 114 -19.86 -4.12 6.38
C PRO A 114 -20.42 -4.37 7.78
N ASN A 115 -21.33 -5.34 7.92
CA ASN A 115 -21.89 -5.70 9.22
C ASN A 115 -20.84 -6.30 10.13
N TRP A 116 -19.97 -7.13 9.55
CA TRP A 116 -18.84 -7.71 10.27
C TRP A 116 -17.85 -6.63 10.73
N LEU A 117 -17.51 -5.64 9.89
CA LEU A 117 -16.68 -4.50 10.27
C LEU A 117 -17.34 -3.67 11.38
N ALA A 118 -18.64 -3.37 11.25
CA ALA A 118 -19.40 -2.62 12.24
C ALA A 118 -19.42 -3.30 13.61
N ALA A 119 -19.50 -4.65 13.64
CA ALA A 119 -19.40 -5.42 14.87
C ALA A 119 -18.04 -5.27 15.58
N HIS A 120 -16.99 -4.88 14.84
CA HIS A 120 -15.65 -4.60 15.36
C HIS A 120 -15.39 -3.08 15.54
N GLY A 121 -16.40 -2.25 15.38
CA GLY A 121 -16.30 -0.79 15.55
C GLY A 121 -15.63 -0.06 14.39
N LEU A 122 -15.54 -0.68 13.20
CA LEU A 122 -14.98 -0.09 11.99
C LEU A 122 -16.08 0.23 10.97
N ARG A 123 -15.87 1.29 10.19
CA ARG A 123 -16.67 1.59 9.03
C ARG A 123 -16.01 1.03 7.77
N PRO A 124 -16.78 0.68 6.72
CA PRO A 124 -16.22 0.19 5.45
C PRO A 124 -15.19 1.14 4.83
N ASP A 125 -15.41 2.47 4.92
CA ASP A 125 -14.52 3.51 4.39
C ASP A 125 -13.18 3.65 5.14
N GLN A 126 -13.02 2.94 6.25
CA GLN A 126 -11.76 2.82 6.98
C GLN A 126 -10.93 1.60 6.56
N VAL A 127 -11.47 0.75 5.69
CA VAL A 127 -10.81 -0.49 5.28
C VAL A 127 -10.47 -0.45 3.80
N VAL A 128 -9.20 -0.70 3.51
CA VAL A 128 -8.67 -0.91 2.16
C VAL A 128 -8.42 -2.41 2.00
N LEU A 129 -9.11 -3.02 1.04
CA LEU A 129 -8.88 -4.42 0.68
C LEU A 129 -7.84 -4.50 -0.43
N GLU A 130 -6.74 -5.19 -0.16
CA GLU A 130 -5.64 -5.39 -1.08
C GLU A 130 -5.80 -6.72 -1.80
N VAL A 131 -5.77 -6.68 -3.13
CA VAL A 131 -5.84 -7.86 -3.98
C VAL A 131 -4.59 -7.95 -4.85
N LEU A 132 -4.00 -9.15 -4.93
CA LEU A 132 -2.86 -9.40 -5.80
C LEU A 132 -3.31 -9.50 -7.26
N GLU A 133 -2.70 -8.72 -8.15
CA GLU A 133 -3.06 -8.65 -9.58
C GLU A 133 -2.99 -10.02 -10.29
N HIS A 134 -2.02 -10.84 -9.96
CA HIS A 134 -1.62 -12.00 -10.77
C HIS A 134 -2.22 -13.36 -10.33
N ARG A 135 -2.94 -13.42 -9.20
CA ARG A 135 -3.44 -14.68 -8.60
C ARG A 135 -4.94 -14.87 -8.77
N ILE A 136 -5.45 -14.70 -10.00
CA ILE A 136 -6.90 -14.75 -10.21
C ILE A 136 -7.22 -15.56 -11.44
N ASP A 137 -7.87 -16.70 -11.26
CA ASP A 137 -8.36 -17.54 -12.35
C ASP A 137 -9.70 -17.01 -12.89
N ASP A 138 -10.60 -16.55 -12.03
CA ASP A 138 -11.90 -15.97 -12.40
C ASP A 138 -11.92 -14.45 -12.14
N LEU A 139 -11.42 -13.69 -13.11
CA LEU A 139 -11.39 -12.22 -13.02
C LEU A 139 -12.81 -11.61 -13.02
N ASP A 140 -13.78 -12.20 -13.69
CA ASP A 140 -15.14 -11.66 -13.76
C ASP A 140 -15.84 -11.75 -12.41
N ALA A 141 -15.71 -12.89 -11.72
CA ALA A 141 -16.23 -13.06 -10.37
C ALA A 141 -15.56 -12.10 -9.38
N LEU A 142 -14.24 -11.92 -9.49
CA LEU A 142 -13.54 -10.95 -8.63
C LEU A 142 -14.03 -9.51 -8.88
N VAL A 143 -14.11 -9.08 -10.13
CA VAL A 143 -14.60 -7.73 -10.48
C VAL A 143 -16.00 -7.50 -9.91
N ALA A 144 -16.89 -8.51 -10.00
CA ALA A 144 -18.23 -8.42 -9.44
C ALA A 144 -18.21 -8.25 -7.90
N ALA A 145 -17.39 -9.03 -7.19
CA ALA A 145 -17.23 -8.96 -5.75
C ALA A 145 -16.64 -7.60 -5.30
N LEU A 146 -15.57 -7.14 -5.97
CA LEU A 146 -14.96 -5.85 -5.65
C LEU A 146 -15.91 -4.67 -5.89
N ARG A 147 -16.68 -4.69 -6.98
CA ARG A 147 -17.73 -3.68 -7.22
C ARG A 147 -18.81 -3.70 -6.15
N GLN A 148 -19.15 -4.85 -5.62
CA GLN A 148 -20.09 -4.94 -4.49
C GLN A 148 -19.51 -4.32 -3.23
N LEU A 149 -18.26 -4.62 -2.88
CA LEU A 149 -17.57 -4.03 -1.73
C LEU A 149 -17.40 -2.51 -1.85
N LYS A 150 -17.07 -2.01 -3.04
CA LYS A 150 -17.03 -0.56 -3.32
C LYS A 150 -18.39 0.10 -3.11
N ARG A 151 -19.49 -0.52 -3.58
CA ARG A 151 -20.84 -0.01 -3.30
C ARG A 151 -21.20 0.00 -1.80
N GLN A 152 -20.58 -0.86 -1.03
CA GLN A 152 -20.71 -0.92 0.43
C GLN A 152 -19.80 0.08 1.16
N GLY A 153 -18.96 0.82 0.42
CA GLY A 153 -18.08 1.86 0.93
C GLY A 153 -16.65 1.45 1.22
N CYS A 154 -16.26 0.20 0.92
CA CYS A 154 -14.86 -0.23 1.05
C CYS A 154 -13.99 0.40 -0.04
N VAL A 155 -12.72 0.61 0.28
CA VAL A 155 -11.67 1.04 -0.63
C VAL A 155 -10.93 -0.19 -1.15
N ILE A 156 -10.61 -0.22 -2.45
CA ILE A 156 -9.94 -1.35 -3.09
C ILE A 156 -8.54 -0.93 -3.53
N ALA A 157 -7.54 -1.73 -3.17
CA ALA A 157 -6.18 -1.58 -3.63
C ALA A 157 -5.75 -2.78 -4.48
N VAL A 158 -5.01 -2.51 -5.55
CA VAL A 158 -4.21 -3.51 -6.27
C VAL A 158 -2.81 -3.48 -5.70
N ASP A 159 -2.35 -4.65 -5.24
CA ASP A 159 -1.04 -4.81 -4.60
C ASP A 159 0.00 -5.44 -5.53
N ASP A 160 1.29 -5.24 -5.22
CA ASP A 160 2.45 -5.75 -5.96
C ASP A 160 2.46 -5.38 -7.45
N PHE A 161 1.87 -4.24 -7.84
CA PHE A 161 1.83 -3.84 -9.25
C PHE A 161 3.23 -3.61 -9.80
N GLY A 162 3.58 -4.40 -10.83
CA GLY A 162 4.90 -4.35 -11.45
C GLY A 162 5.89 -5.42 -10.97
N ALA A 163 5.53 -6.29 -10.02
CA ALA A 163 6.38 -7.38 -9.52
C ALA A 163 6.68 -8.49 -10.56
N GLY A 164 6.18 -8.36 -11.79
CA GLY A 164 6.40 -9.36 -12.83
C GLY A 164 5.65 -9.01 -14.12
N HIS A 165 4.55 -9.68 -14.38
CA HIS A 165 3.72 -9.44 -15.56
C HIS A 165 2.60 -8.45 -15.23
N ALA A 166 2.96 -7.16 -15.04
CA ALA A 166 1.95 -6.10 -14.84
C ALA A 166 0.96 -6.10 -16.00
N ASN A 167 -0.30 -6.38 -15.72
CA ASN A 167 -1.33 -6.50 -16.73
C ASN A 167 -2.28 -5.29 -16.66
N ILE A 168 -2.00 -4.29 -17.48
CA ILE A 168 -2.78 -3.04 -17.53
C ILE A 168 -4.27 -3.34 -17.82
N ASP A 169 -4.56 -4.38 -18.60
CA ASP A 169 -5.95 -4.77 -18.91
C ASP A 169 -6.72 -5.19 -17.65
N ARG A 170 -6.05 -5.87 -16.72
CA ARG A 170 -6.65 -6.23 -15.43
C ARG A 170 -6.88 -4.99 -14.56
N LEU A 171 -5.93 -4.08 -14.52
CA LEU A 171 -6.05 -2.83 -13.77
C LEU A 171 -7.31 -2.05 -14.17
N TRP A 172 -7.55 -1.91 -15.47
CA TRP A 172 -8.75 -1.21 -15.96
C TRP A 172 -10.05 -1.92 -15.58
N ARG A 173 -10.04 -3.25 -15.51
CA ARG A 173 -11.22 -4.03 -15.14
C ARG A 173 -11.51 -4.00 -13.65
N LEU A 174 -10.46 -3.98 -12.83
CA LEU A 174 -10.55 -3.92 -11.38
C LEU A 174 -10.97 -2.52 -10.88
N GLU A 175 -10.66 -1.47 -11.65
CA GLU A 175 -10.96 -0.07 -11.30
C GLU A 175 -10.55 0.26 -9.85
N PRO A 176 -9.26 0.04 -9.45
CA PRO A 176 -8.84 0.21 -8.07
C PRO A 176 -8.90 1.68 -7.64
N ASP A 177 -9.13 1.91 -6.35
CA ASP A 177 -9.01 3.24 -5.73
C ASP A 177 -7.55 3.56 -5.39
N ILE A 178 -6.75 2.52 -5.14
CA ILE A 178 -5.32 2.61 -4.78
C ILE A 178 -4.54 1.58 -5.61
N VAL A 179 -3.33 1.93 -6.03
CA VAL A 179 -2.35 1.00 -6.62
C VAL A 179 -1.06 1.09 -5.82
N LYS A 180 -0.58 -0.06 -5.33
CA LYS A 180 0.69 -0.18 -4.63
C LYS A 180 1.74 -0.65 -5.62
N LEU A 181 2.75 0.18 -5.86
CA LEU A 181 3.86 -0.12 -6.76
C LEU A 181 4.89 -0.98 -6.06
N ASP A 182 5.16 -2.17 -6.60
CA ASP A 182 6.15 -3.08 -6.04
C ASP A 182 7.53 -2.44 -5.91
N ARG A 183 8.21 -2.78 -4.83
CA ARG A 183 9.55 -2.27 -4.49
C ARG A 183 10.59 -2.43 -5.60
N SER A 184 10.46 -3.42 -6.47
CA SER A 184 11.41 -3.63 -7.58
C SER A 184 11.44 -2.46 -8.53
N LEU A 185 10.29 -1.84 -8.81
CA LEU A 185 10.18 -0.66 -9.68
C LEU A 185 10.94 0.54 -9.10
N LEU A 186 10.79 0.78 -7.80
CA LEU A 186 11.47 1.87 -7.11
C LEU A 186 12.98 1.62 -7.01
N ARG A 187 13.37 0.38 -6.68
CA ARG A 187 14.77 -0.06 -6.68
C ARG A 187 15.41 0.13 -8.04
N ASP A 188 14.76 -0.30 -9.12
CA ASP A 188 15.28 -0.15 -10.49
C ASP A 188 15.37 1.34 -10.88
N ALA A 189 14.40 2.17 -10.47
CA ALA A 189 14.46 3.63 -10.63
C ALA A 189 15.63 4.26 -9.86
N SER A 190 16.04 3.65 -8.75
CA SER A 190 17.25 4.09 -8.01
C SER A 190 18.56 3.71 -8.70
N GLN A 191 18.56 2.67 -9.54
CA GLN A 191 19.75 2.09 -10.13
C GLN A 191 19.99 2.51 -11.59
N THR A 192 18.93 2.68 -12.38
CA THR A 192 19.04 2.94 -13.81
C THR A 192 18.41 4.26 -14.23
N ARG A 193 19.03 4.93 -15.21
CA ARG A 193 18.51 6.19 -15.75
C ARG A 193 17.18 6.01 -16.47
N GLN A 194 17.00 4.89 -17.17
CA GLN A 194 15.76 4.58 -17.90
C GLN A 194 14.59 4.40 -16.94
N ALA A 195 14.74 3.53 -15.93
CA ALA A 195 13.70 3.31 -14.92
C ALA A 195 13.40 4.61 -14.15
N ARG A 196 14.44 5.40 -13.80
CA ARG A 196 14.29 6.71 -13.17
C ARG A 196 13.43 7.68 -13.99
N ALA A 197 13.55 7.65 -15.32
CA ALA A 197 12.76 8.52 -16.21
C ALA A 197 11.33 8.01 -16.42
N LEU A 198 11.10 6.69 -16.27
CA LEU A 198 9.80 6.06 -16.48
C LEU A 198 8.93 6.05 -15.22
N TYR A 199 9.52 5.91 -14.04
CA TYR A 199 8.79 5.77 -12.78
C TYR A 199 7.78 6.91 -12.53
N PRO A 200 8.12 8.21 -12.69
CA PRO A 200 7.13 9.30 -12.53
C PRO A 200 6.00 9.26 -13.57
N ARG A 201 6.27 8.74 -14.76
CA ARG A 201 5.25 8.59 -15.81
C ARG A 201 4.28 7.47 -15.49
N LEU A 202 4.77 6.38 -14.89
CA LEU A 202 3.94 5.31 -14.40
C LEU A 202 3.01 5.81 -13.28
N VAL A 203 3.55 6.54 -12.30
CA VAL A 203 2.74 7.16 -11.24
C VAL A 203 1.67 8.07 -11.84
N ALA A 204 2.02 8.97 -12.75
CA ALA A 204 1.07 9.88 -13.40
C ALA A 204 -0.02 9.12 -14.18
N MET A 205 0.33 8.07 -14.90
CA MET A 205 -0.62 7.22 -15.63
C MET A 205 -1.65 6.58 -14.68
N LEU A 206 -1.21 6.08 -13.52
CA LEU A 206 -2.10 5.49 -12.52
C LEU A 206 -3.02 6.54 -11.89
N GLN A 207 -2.51 7.74 -11.66
CA GLN A 207 -3.30 8.87 -11.15
C GLN A 207 -4.32 9.37 -12.20
N GLU A 208 -3.97 9.36 -13.50
CA GLU A 208 -4.89 9.73 -14.59
C GLU A 208 -6.09 8.79 -14.70
N ILE A 209 -5.97 7.52 -14.33
CA ILE A 209 -7.11 6.59 -14.25
C ILE A 209 -7.90 6.70 -12.94
N GLY A 210 -7.54 7.63 -12.05
CA GLY A 210 -8.24 7.94 -10.81
C GLY A 210 -7.75 7.18 -9.57
N ALA A 211 -6.66 6.42 -9.67
CA ALA A 211 -6.10 5.69 -8.54
C ALA A 211 -5.10 6.56 -7.75
N LEU A 212 -5.10 6.44 -6.43
CA LEU A 212 -4.01 6.91 -5.59
C LEU A 212 -2.85 5.92 -5.63
N VAL A 213 -1.62 6.40 -5.55
CA VAL A 213 -0.42 5.57 -5.73
C VAL A 213 0.38 5.49 -4.43
N VAL A 214 0.66 4.25 -4.00
CA VAL A 214 1.61 3.95 -2.91
C VAL A 214 2.93 3.50 -3.52
N ALA A 215 4.02 4.18 -3.22
CA ALA A 215 5.38 3.70 -3.50
C ALA A 215 5.84 2.80 -2.35
N GLU A 216 6.00 1.50 -2.65
CA GLU A 216 6.37 0.52 -1.64
C GLU A 216 7.87 0.25 -1.55
N GLY A 217 8.26 -0.36 -0.43
CA GLY A 217 9.60 -0.84 -0.20
C GLY A 217 10.66 0.26 -0.21
N VAL A 218 10.32 1.46 0.25
CA VAL A 218 11.30 2.54 0.44
C VAL A 218 12.26 2.11 1.55
N GLU A 219 13.52 1.79 1.21
CA GLU A 219 14.51 1.30 2.15
C GLU A 219 15.57 2.36 2.52
N ASN A 220 15.66 3.43 1.75
CA ASN A 220 16.65 4.49 1.94
C ASN A 220 16.15 5.86 1.46
N GLU A 221 16.87 6.92 1.84
CA GLU A 221 16.59 8.31 1.47
C GLU A 221 16.49 8.53 -0.04
N ARG A 222 17.37 7.91 -0.83
CA ARG A 222 17.38 8.07 -2.29
C ARG A 222 16.07 7.59 -2.91
N GLU A 223 15.55 6.47 -2.46
CA GLU A 223 14.25 5.93 -2.88
C GLU A 223 13.10 6.81 -2.41
N GLY A 224 13.16 7.31 -1.18
CA GLY A 224 12.20 8.29 -0.67
C GLY A 224 12.11 9.56 -1.51
N VAL A 225 13.27 10.10 -1.92
CA VAL A 225 13.32 11.25 -2.84
C VAL A 225 12.75 10.90 -4.22
N ILE A 226 12.97 9.67 -4.72
CA ILE A 226 12.39 9.25 -6.00
C ILE A 226 10.85 9.20 -5.91
N ALA A 227 10.32 8.62 -4.84
CA ALA A 227 8.89 8.58 -4.61
C ALA A 227 8.28 10.01 -4.54
N LEU A 228 8.96 10.92 -3.85
CA LEU A 228 8.54 12.32 -3.75
C LEU A 228 8.61 13.05 -5.11
N GLU A 229 9.71 12.91 -5.86
CA GLU A 229 9.86 13.49 -7.21
C GLU A 229 8.87 12.91 -8.22
N SER A 230 8.42 11.69 -8.04
CA SER A 230 7.40 11.06 -8.88
C SER A 230 5.98 11.49 -8.53
N GLN A 231 5.80 12.26 -7.45
CA GLN A 231 4.50 12.68 -6.93
C GLN A 231 3.59 11.49 -6.53
N ALA A 232 4.17 10.39 -6.06
CA ALA A 232 3.39 9.34 -5.42
C ALA A 232 2.62 9.92 -4.22
N ASP A 233 1.37 9.49 -4.03
CA ASP A 233 0.49 10.02 -2.98
C ASP A 233 0.95 9.58 -1.60
N PHE A 234 1.41 8.31 -1.53
CA PHE A 234 1.76 7.64 -0.29
C PHE A 234 3.07 6.86 -0.43
N VAL A 235 3.67 6.58 0.71
CA VAL A 235 4.91 5.78 0.81
C VAL A 235 4.81 4.78 1.93
N GLN A 236 5.46 3.63 1.73
CA GLN A 236 5.65 2.58 2.70
C GLN A 236 7.04 1.97 2.55
N GLY A 237 7.69 1.65 3.67
CA GLY A 237 8.98 0.98 3.62
C GLY A 237 9.77 1.07 4.92
N TYR A 238 10.85 0.29 4.98
CA TYR A 238 11.71 0.17 6.17
C TYR A 238 12.45 1.45 6.51
N TYR A 239 12.60 2.34 5.55
CA TYR A 239 13.16 3.67 5.78
C TYR A 239 12.33 4.49 6.77
N PHE A 240 11.02 4.28 6.80
CA PHE A 240 10.11 4.95 7.72
C PHE A 240 9.84 4.09 8.96
N ALA A 241 9.44 2.84 8.76
CA ALA A 241 9.15 1.91 9.85
C ALA A 241 9.12 0.45 9.38
N HIS A 242 9.62 -0.43 10.22
CA HIS A 242 9.42 -1.87 10.07
C HIS A 242 8.02 -2.28 10.57
N PRO A 243 7.46 -3.39 10.03
CA PRO A 243 6.25 -3.99 10.60
C PRO A 243 6.45 -4.37 12.07
N ALA A 244 5.56 -3.90 12.95
CA ALA A 244 5.65 -4.16 14.38
C ALA A 244 4.27 -4.38 15.01
N ALA A 245 4.21 -5.07 16.15
CA ALA A 245 2.97 -5.24 16.90
C ALA A 245 2.44 -3.91 17.48
N GLN A 246 3.34 -2.95 17.71
CA GLN A 246 3.03 -1.60 18.15
C GLN A 246 3.58 -0.61 17.12
N LEU A 247 2.81 0.43 16.83
CA LEU A 247 3.28 1.47 15.92
C LEU A 247 4.43 2.27 16.53
N PRO A 248 5.37 2.71 15.68
CA PRO A 248 6.40 3.64 16.14
C PRO A 248 5.75 4.96 16.59
N ASP A 249 6.40 5.64 17.53
CA ASP A 249 6.00 6.99 17.88
C ASP A 249 6.07 7.89 16.62
N SER A 250 4.98 8.57 16.35
CA SER A 250 4.90 9.51 15.21
C SER A 250 5.98 10.59 15.26
N GLN A 251 6.43 10.98 16.46
CA GLN A 251 7.51 11.94 16.64
C GLN A 251 8.87 11.46 16.09
N LEU A 252 9.05 10.14 15.90
CA LEU A 252 10.28 9.59 15.32
C LEU A 252 10.27 9.62 13.78
N VAL A 253 9.09 9.56 13.17
CA VAL A 253 8.94 9.44 11.71
C VAL A 253 8.75 10.80 11.03
N LEU A 254 8.07 11.74 11.70
CA LEU A 254 7.88 13.09 11.16
C LEU A 254 9.18 13.79 10.74
N PRO A 255 10.29 13.73 11.52
CA PRO A 255 11.56 14.30 11.11
C PRO A 255 12.14 13.68 9.82
N VAL A 256 11.89 12.40 9.59
CA VAL A 256 12.34 11.70 8.36
C VAL A 256 11.59 12.25 7.14
N LEU A 257 10.28 12.43 7.26
CA LEU A 257 9.46 13.04 6.20
C LEU A 257 9.85 14.50 5.96
N ASP A 258 10.11 15.27 7.01
CA ASP A 258 10.55 16.67 6.90
C ASP A 258 11.92 16.79 6.24
N THR A 259 12.85 15.88 6.54
CA THR A 259 14.16 15.82 5.89
C THR A 259 14.03 15.54 4.39
N LEU A 260 13.21 14.54 4.01
CA LEU A 260 12.94 14.24 2.60
C LEU A 260 12.39 15.45 1.83
N TRP A 261 11.45 16.18 2.43
CA TRP A 261 10.89 17.39 1.82
C TRP A 261 11.93 18.50 1.67
N HIS A 262 12.74 18.72 2.69
CA HIS A 262 13.82 19.72 2.64
C HIS A 262 14.79 19.40 1.50
N ASP A 263 15.25 18.17 1.39
CA ASP A 263 16.15 17.74 0.33
C ASP A 263 15.55 17.84 -1.05
N TYR A 264 14.25 17.54 -1.19
CA TYR A 264 13.52 17.73 -2.42
C TYR A 264 13.46 19.20 -2.83
N GLU A 265 13.11 20.12 -1.91
CA GLU A 265 13.04 21.56 -2.16
C GLU A 265 14.40 22.12 -2.58
N VAL A 266 15.48 21.72 -1.92
CA VAL A 266 16.84 22.13 -2.26
C VAL A 266 17.21 21.69 -3.67
N ARG A 267 16.93 20.41 -4.01
CA ARG A 267 17.22 19.85 -5.35
C ARG A 267 16.38 20.53 -6.44
N GLU A 268 15.10 20.76 -6.19
CA GLU A 268 14.20 21.40 -7.15
C GLU A 268 14.59 22.87 -7.38
N HIS A 269 14.99 23.58 -6.31
CA HIS A 269 15.51 24.93 -6.42
C HIS A 269 16.79 24.99 -7.27
N ALA A 270 17.71 24.06 -7.06
CA ALA A 270 18.94 23.93 -7.85
C ALA A 270 18.65 23.63 -9.32
N ARG A 271 17.68 22.73 -9.60
CA ARG A 271 17.23 22.42 -10.98
C ARG A 271 16.66 23.64 -11.67
N ARG A 272 15.79 24.41 -11.01
CA ARG A 272 15.19 25.64 -11.56
C ARG A 272 16.24 26.70 -11.82
N GLN A 273 17.22 26.84 -10.95
CA GLN A 273 18.33 27.78 -11.17
C GLN A 273 19.21 27.33 -12.33
N GLY A 274 19.54 26.04 -12.43
CA GLY A 274 20.29 25.45 -13.54
C GLY A 274 19.57 25.63 -14.87
N ALA A 275 18.27 25.32 -14.93
CA ALA A 275 17.46 25.54 -16.12
C ALA A 275 17.40 27.00 -16.53
N ALA A 276 17.25 27.95 -15.58
CA ALA A 276 17.26 29.39 -15.85
C ALA A 276 18.64 29.87 -16.31
N ALA A 277 19.73 29.29 -15.84
CA ALA A 277 21.09 29.60 -16.30
C ALA A 277 21.31 29.12 -17.74
N VAL A 278 20.89 27.91 -18.07
CA VAL A 278 20.93 27.32 -19.43
C VAL A 278 20.09 28.16 -20.39
N TYR A 279 18.87 28.54 -20.00
CA TYR A 279 18.00 29.38 -20.81
C TYR A 279 18.66 30.76 -21.12
N ARG A 280 19.24 31.41 -20.12
CA ARG A 280 19.96 32.68 -20.31
C ARG A 280 21.15 32.51 -21.24
N SER A 281 21.93 31.45 -21.11
CA SER A 281 23.08 31.14 -21.97
C SER A 281 22.67 30.92 -23.43
N VAL A 282 21.63 30.13 -23.66
CA VAL A 282 21.09 29.87 -25.01
C VAL A 282 20.54 31.19 -25.64
N HIS A 283 19.81 31.98 -24.89
CA HIS A 283 19.29 33.27 -25.36
C HIS A 283 20.38 34.27 -25.66
N ALA A 284 21.48 34.31 -24.89
CA ALA A 284 22.64 35.16 -25.17
C ALA A 284 23.33 34.73 -26.46
N ALA A 285 23.52 33.42 -26.68
CA ALA A 285 24.09 32.88 -27.92
C ALA A 285 23.23 33.21 -29.15
N PHE A 286 21.90 33.12 -29.05
CA PHE A 286 20.97 33.47 -30.12
C PHE A 286 21.06 34.97 -30.48
N ARG A 287 21.16 35.87 -29.50
CA ARG A 287 21.32 37.34 -29.76
C ARG A 287 22.64 37.64 -30.43
N GLN A 288 23.74 36.96 -30.07
CA GLN A 288 25.04 37.14 -30.72
C GLN A 288 25.01 36.70 -32.18
N CYS A 289 24.34 35.55 -32.50
CA CYS A 289 24.17 35.11 -33.88
C CYS A 289 23.30 36.07 -34.70
N ALA A 290 22.22 36.61 -34.12
CA ALA A 290 21.35 37.57 -34.81
C ALA A 290 22.07 38.89 -35.13
N ASN A 291 22.92 39.35 -34.23
CA ASN A 291 23.72 40.60 -34.44
C ASN A 291 24.92 40.38 -35.39
N ALA A 292 25.32 39.16 -35.69
CA ALA A 292 26.39 38.84 -36.66
C ALA A 292 25.86 38.72 -38.11
N LEU A 293 24.55 38.72 -38.29
CA LEU A 293 23.85 38.60 -39.58
C LEU A 293 23.27 39.97 -40.09
N THR A 294 23.41 41.00 -39.28
CA THR A 294 23.16 42.41 -39.64
C THR A 294 24.47 43.18 -39.87
#